data_79bc0df584dbb1ef11c4069ddb243266
#
_entry.id   79bc0df584dbb1ef11c4069ddb243266
#
_cell.length_a   1.000
_cell.length_b   1.000
_cell.length_c   1.000
_cell.angle_alpha   90.00
_cell.angle_beta   90.00
_cell.angle_gamma   90.00
#
_symmetry.space_group_name_H-M   'P 1'
#
loop_
_entity.id
_entity.type
_entity.pdbx_description
1 polymer ?
#
loop_
_entity_poly.entity_id
_entity_poly.type
_entity_poly.pdbx_seq_one_letter_code
_entity_poly.pdbx_strand_id
1 'polypeptide(L)'
;RYKMAGISQRERITQYIQDTYGTQAEYLWADSPGNAIFRHSASKKWYASMMRVLPEKLGLTGEEALDVMDIKCSTIMIGSLLSTKGFLPAYHMNKNHWISIVLDNSVPDDQITPLLELSYDSVSPKRRKKRSLSAEE
;
A
#
# COMPACT_ATOMS: atom_id res chain seq x y z
N ARG A 1 20.79 -12.81 2.62
CA ARG A 1 20.46 -12.04 3.16
C ARG A 1 21.22 -10.89 3.41
N TYR A 2 22.49 -10.91 3.45
CA TYR A 2 23.20 -9.76 3.65
C TYR A 2 22.84 -8.73 2.60
N LYS A 3 22.30 -9.19 1.46
CA LYS A 3 21.93 -8.25 0.52
C LYS A 3 20.73 -7.50 0.90
N MET A 4 20.02 -7.87 1.92
CA MET A 4 18.89 -7.13 2.36
C MET A 4 19.31 -5.96 3.22
N ALA A 5 20.56 -6.00 3.73
CA ALA A 5 21.06 -4.89 4.51
C ALA A 5 21.26 -3.73 3.57
N GLY A 6 20.80 -2.56 3.86
CA GLY A 6 20.93 -1.42 2.98
C GLY A 6 19.81 -1.24 2.00
N ILE A 7 18.90 -2.22 1.89
CA ILE A 7 17.74 -2.07 1.03
C ILE A 7 16.63 -1.50 1.88
N SER A 8 16.01 -0.41 1.41
CA SER A 8 14.95 0.24 2.16
C SER A 8 13.71 -0.65 2.21
N GLN A 9 12.83 -0.38 3.17
CA GLN A 9 11.59 -1.13 3.24
C GLN A 9 10.77 -0.89 1.98
N ARG A 10 10.80 0.33 1.43
CA ARG A 10 10.11 0.60 0.18
C ARG A 10 10.61 -0.33 -0.93
N GLU A 11 11.91 -0.51 -1.02
CA GLU A 11 12.47 -1.39 -2.04
C GLU A 11 12.08 -2.84 -1.82
N ARG A 12 12.08 -3.30 -0.57
CA ARG A 12 11.69 -4.67 -0.26
C ARG A 12 10.24 -4.93 -0.62
N ILE A 13 9.35 -3.99 -0.26
CA ILE A 13 7.92 -4.17 -0.53
C ILE A 13 7.65 -4.06 -2.04
N THR A 14 8.34 -3.17 -2.74
CA THR A 14 8.22 -3.07 -4.19
C THR A 14 8.60 -4.38 -4.86
N GLN A 15 9.70 -4.99 -4.40
CA GLN A 15 10.14 -6.26 -4.94
C GLN A 15 9.13 -7.36 -4.62
N TYR A 16 8.58 -7.34 -3.42
CA TYR A 16 7.57 -8.32 -3.03
C TYR A 16 6.34 -8.22 -3.95
N ILE A 17 5.90 -7.00 -4.25
CA ILE A 17 4.75 -6.78 -5.13
C ILE A 17 5.05 -7.33 -6.52
N GLN A 18 6.24 -7.07 -7.03
CA GLN A 18 6.60 -7.53 -8.34
C GLN A 18 6.67 -9.07 -8.39
N ASP A 19 7.27 -9.67 -7.38
CA ASP A 19 7.42 -11.12 -7.35
C ASP A 19 6.10 -11.85 -7.10
N THR A 20 5.24 -11.27 -6.28
CA THR A 20 4.01 -11.92 -5.87
C THR A 20 2.87 -11.69 -6.86
N TYR A 21 2.72 -10.45 -7.33
CA TYR A 21 1.59 -10.08 -8.17
C TYR A 21 1.97 -9.77 -9.62
N GLY A 22 3.25 -9.73 -9.91
CA GLY A 22 3.69 -9.39 -11.25
C GLY A 22 3.46 -7.92 -11.61
N THR A 23 3.20 -7.07 -10.62
CA THR A 23 2.88 -5.68 -10.88
C THR A 23 4.14 -4.83 -10.91
N GLN A 24 4.25 -4.01 -11.94
CA GLN A 24 5.34 -3.04 -12.04
C GLN A 24 4.86 -1.70 -11.54
N ALA A 25 5.72 -0.98 -10.86
CA ALA A 25 5.40 0.37 -10.39
C ALA A 25 5.23 1.28 -11.61
N GLU A 26 4.24 2.17 -11.56
CA GLU A 26 4.01 3.14 -12.61
C GLU A 26 4.25 4.52 -12.06
N TYR A 27 5.07 5.30 -12.72
CA TYR A 27 5.43 6.65 -12.30
C TYR A 27 4.72 7.63 -13.21
N LEU A 28 3.57 8.13 -12.75
CA LEU A 28 2.68 8.93 -13.58
C LEU A 28 2.93 10.43 -13.53
N TRP A 29 3.71 10.89 -12.57
CA TRP A 29 3.87 12.32 -12.34
C TRP A 29 5.30 12.78 -12.55
N ALA A 30 5.52 13.57 -13.59
CA ALA A 30 6.86 14.05 -13.90
C ALA A 30 7.43 14.95 -12.81
N ASP A 31 6.56 15.74 -12.18
CA ASP A 31 7.01 16.66 -11.13
C ASP A 31 7.04 16.00 -9.73
N SER A 32 6.71 14.75 -9.64
CA SER A 32 6.80 13.99 -8.39
C SER A 32 7.38 12.62 -8.71
N PRO A 33 8.65 12.58 -9.14
CA PRO A 33 9.23 11.32 -9.64
C PRO A 33 9.34 10.20 -8.63
N GLY A 34 9.22 10.50 -7.35
CA GLY A 34 9.25 9.45 -6.34
C GLY A 34 7.90 8.79 -6.07
N ASN A 35 6.84 9.29 -6.74
CA ASN A 35 5.50 8.76 -6.51
C ASN A 35 5.15 7.72 -7.55
N ALA A 36 4.65 6.58 -7.09
CA ALA A 36 4.34 5.45 -7.96
C ALA A 36 3.00 4.86 -7.55
N ILE A 37 2.33 4.22 -8.52
CA ILE A 37 1.11 3.50 -8.21
C ILE A 37 1.25 2.07 -8.72
N PHE A 38 0.41 1.19 -8.17
CA PHE A 38 0.40 -0.21 -8.53
C PHE A 38 -1.04 -0.60 -8.89
N ARG A 39 -1.24 -1.12 -10.10
CA ARG A 39 -2.58 -1.49 -10.57
C ARG A 39 -2.74 -2.99 -10.62
N HIS A 40 -3.97 -3.42 -10.35
CA HIS A 40 -4.32 -4.82 -10.57
C HIS A 40 -4.32 -5.05 -12.09
N SER A 41 -3.70 -6.13 -12.54
CA SER A 41 -3.55 -6.37 -13.97
C SER A 41 -4.88 -6.58 -14.69
N ALA A 42 -5.87 -7.17 -14.03
CA ALA A 42 -7.15 -7.44 -14.65
C ALA A 42 -8.11 -6.26 -14.55
N SER A 43 -8.30 -5.71 -13.36
CA SER A 43 -9.28 -4.63 -13.17
C SER A 43 -8.72 -3.26 -13.52
N LYS A 44 -7.40 -3.11 -13.54
CA LYS A 44 -6.69 -1.85 -13.77
C LYS A 44 -6.88 -0.86 -12.64
N LYS A 45 -7.50 -1.28 -11.55
CA LYS A 45 -7.69 -0.39 -10.40
C LYS A 45 -6.43 -0.35 -9.56
N TRP A 46 -6.18 0.79 -8.93
CA TRP A 46 -5.04 0.96 -8.05
C TRP A 46 -5.30 0.17 -6.76
N TYR A 47 -4.30 -0.49 -6.26
CA TYR A 47 -4.40 -1.15 -4.95
C TYR A 47 -3.27 -0.72 -4.02
N ALA A 48 -2.30 0.03 -4.51
CA ALA A 48 -1.24 0.57 -3.68
C ALA A 48 -0.63 1.78 -4.36
N SER A 49 -0.08 2.69 -3.56
CA SER A 49 0.74 3.76 -4.08
C SER A 49 1.91 3.93 -3.13
N MET A 50 3.00 4.48 -3.63
CA MET A 50 4.16 4.79 -2.79
C MET A 50 4.58 6.21 -3.08
N MET A 51 4.93 6.94 -2.02
CA MET A 51 5.26 8.34 -2.11
C MET A 51 6.41 8.64 -1.18
N ARG A 52 7.05 9.78 -1.42
CA ARG A 52 8.06 10.27 -0.51
C ARG A 52 7.56 11.59 0.02
N VAL A 53 7.39 11.68 1.33
CA VAL A 53 6.65 12.76 1.97
C VAL A 53 7.44 13.31 3.15
N LEU A 54 7.47 14.64 3.28
CA LEU A 54 8.10 15.25 4.44
C LEU A 54 7.25 14.96 5.68
N PRO A 55 7.88 14.70 6.82
CA PRO A 55 7.13 14.33 8.03
C PRO A 55 6.07 15.34 8.43
N GLU A 56 6.34 16.64 8.26
CA GLU A 56 5.38 17.64 8.66
C GLU A 56 4.04 17.50 7.93
N LYS A 57 4.08 17.00 6.71
CA LYS A 57 2.84 16.83 5.96
C LYS A 57 2.02 15.67 6.46
N LEU A 58 2.62 14.84 7.29
CA LEU A 58 1.96 13.69 7.89
C LEU A 58 1.64 13.95 9.36
N GLY A 59 1.91 15.16 9.86
CA GLY A 59 1.71 15.45 11.26
C GLY A 59 2.79 14.88 12.15
N LEU A 60 3.94 14.55 11.58
CA LEU A 60 5.06 13.97 12.32
C LEU A 60 6.20 14.96 12.40
N THR A 61 7.16 14.68 13.27
CA THR A 61 8.35 15.51 13.41
C THR A 61 9.50 14.86 12.65
N GLY A 62 10.47 15.68 12.26
CA GLY A 62 11.63 15.19 11.55
C GLY A 62 11.87 16.02 10.30
N GLU A 63 13.06 15.91 9.74
CA GLU A 63 13.43 16.70 8.59
C GLU A 63 13.59 15.90 7.30
N GLU A 64 13.84 14.61 7.41
CA GLU A 64 14.03 13.81 6.22
C GLU A 64 12.74 13.21 5.72
N ALA A 65 12.56 13.23 4.42
CA ALA A 65 11.36 12.67 3.82
C ALA A 65 11.24 11.18 4.12
N LEU A 66 10.02 10.72 4.25
CA LEU A 66 9.73 9.34 4.56
C LEU A 66 9.06 8.68 3.35
N ASP A 67 9.32 7.39 3.17
CA ASP A 67 8.57 6.62 2.20
C ASP A 67 7.26 6.22 2.84
N VAL A 68 6.17 6.39 2.11
CA VAL A 68 4.83 6.08 2.61
C VAL A 68 4.09 5.28 1.57
N MET A 69 3.41 4.23 2.00
CA MET A 69 2.60 3.43 1.10
C MET A 69 1.14 3.55 1.49
N ASP A 70 0.28 3.82 0.52
CA ASP A 70 -1.17 3.80 0.75
C ASP A 70 -1.71 2.51 0.18
N ILE A 71 -2.62 1.87 0.90
CA ILE A 71 -3.31 0.68 0.43
C ILE A 71 -4.79 0.83 0.73
N LYS A 72 -5.61 0.11 -0.04
CA LYS A 72 -7.05 0.13 0.21
C LYS A 72 -7.35 -0.73 1.42
N CYS A 73 -8.31 -0.29 2.20
CA CYS A 73 -8.59 -0.94 3.46
C CYS A 73 -10.03 -0.66 3.85
N SER A 74 -10.68 -1.62 4.50
CA SER A 74 -12.05 -1.41 4.94
C SER A 74 -12.09 -0.39 6.07
N THR A 75 -13.22 0.27 6.22
CA THR A 75 -13.39 1.29 7.25
C THR A 75 -13.13 0.74 8.64
N ILE A 76 -13.60 -0.49 8.89
CA ILE A 76 -13.40 -1.11 10.19
C ILE A 76 -11.92 -1.36 10.47
N MET A 77 -11.19 -1.88 9.50
CA MET A 77 -9.77 -2.12 9.69
C MET A 77 -8.99 -0.84 9.84
N ILE A 78 -9.36 0.21 9.11
CA ILE A 78 -8.69 1.49 9.24
C ILE A 78 -8.80 1.98 10.68
N GLY A 79 -10.00 1.92 11.26
CA GLY A 79 -10.16 2.35 12.64
C GLY A 79 -9.27 1.59 13.60
N SER A 80 -9.14 0.30 13.37
CA SER A 80 -8.32 -0.53 14.23
C SER A 80 -6.84 -0.22 14.03
N LEU A 81 -6.39 -0.08 12.80
CA LEU A 81 -4.97 0.11 12.51
C LEU A 81 -4.45 1.49 12.91
N LEU A 82 -5.30 2.50 12.91
CA LEU A 82 -4.85 3.84 13.24
C LEU A 82 -4.30 3.99 14.65
N SER A 83 -4.58 3.05 15.54
CA SER A 83 -4.02 3.08 16.88
C SER A 83 -2.65 2.37 16.93
N THR A 84 -2.20 1.82 15.82
CA THR A 84 -0.93 1.10 15.76
C THR A 84 0.14 2.02 15.17
N LYS A 85 1.32 2.00 15.78
CA LYS A 85 2.42 2.83 15.30
C LYS A 85 2.74 2.51 13.85
N GLY A 86 2.96 3.53 13.06
CA GLY A 86 3.32 3.39 11.66
C GLY A 86 2.15 3.49 10.69
N PHE A 87 0.92 3.51 11.21
CA PHE A 87 -0.27 3.66 10.38
C PHE A 87 -0.86 5.05 10.58
N LEU A 88 -1.22 5.72 9.49
CA LEU A 88 -1.73 7.08 9.51
C LEU A 88 -2.94 7.20 8.61
N PRO A 89 -3.77 8.24 8.81
CA PRO A 89 -4.84 8.50 7.85
C PRO A 89 -4.26 8.68 6.47
N ALA A 90 -4.93 8.18 5.46
CA ALA A 90 -4.40 8.14 4.10
C ALA A 90 -4.00 9.53 3.62
N TYR A 91 -2.77 9.64 3.13
CA TYR A 91 -2.26 10.88 2.58
C TYR A 91 -2.63 10.89 1.08
N HIS A 92 -3.32 11.93 0.64
CA HIS A 92 -3.75 12.09 -0.75
C HIS A 92 -4.77 11.08 -1.26
N MET A 93 -5.34 10.26 -0.40
CA MET A 93 -6.35 9.30 -0.79
C MET A 93 -7.56 9.45 0.11
N ASN A 94 -8.67 8.84 -0.30
CA ASN A 94 -9.90 8.90 0.49
C ASN A 94 -9.67 8.17 1.81
N LYS A 95 -9.80 8.89 2.90
CA LYS A 95 -9.49 8.37 4.23
C LYS A 95 -10.47 7.33 4.75
N ASN A 96 -11.59 7.15 4.07
CA ASN A 96 -12.54 6.12 4.46
C ASN A 96 -12.24 4.78 3.81
N HIS A 97 -11.38 4.77 2.78
CA HIS A 97 -11.11 3.54 2.03
C HIS A 97 -9.64 3.24 1.85
N TRP A 98 -8.77 4.09 2.36
CA TRP A 98 -7.33 3.92 2.23
C TRP A 98 -6.65 4.22 3.56
N ILE A 99 -5.47 3.67 3.76
CA ILE A 99 -4.65 3.96 4.94
C ILE A 99 -3.21 4.11 4.49
N SER A 100 -2.47 4.96 5.20
CA SER A 100 -1.04 5.16 4.92
C SER A 100 -0.19 4.37 5.90
N ILE A 101 0.87 3.76 5.40
CA ILE A 101 1.84 3.02 6.20
C ILE A 101 3.18 3.69 5.99
N VAL A 102 3.83 4.09 7.08
CA VAL A 102 5.16 4.67 6.99
C VAL A 102 6.15 3.53 6.80
N LEU A 103 6.93 3.59 5.73
CA LEU A 103 7.86 2.52 5.39
C LEU A 103 9.24 2.84 5.95
N ASP A 104 9.35 2.85 7.27
CA ASP A 104 10.59 3.11 7.98
C ASP A 104 10.93 1.94 8.91
N ASN A 105 10.38 0.77 8.62
CA ASN A 105 10.54 -0.45 9.40
C ASN A 105 9.81 -0.44 10.73
N SER A 106 9.00 0.60 11.01
CA SER A 106 8.17 0.60 12.22
C SER A 106 7.13 -0.51 12.15
N VAL A 107 6.56 -0.73 10.96
CA VAL A 107 5.63 -1.83 10.74
C VAL A 107 6.42 -2.91 10.00
N PRO A 108 6.59 -4.08 10.60
CA PRO A 108 7.37 -5.15 9.95
C PRO A 108 6.77 -5.58 8.62
N ASP A 109 7.62 -6.04 7.71
CA ASP A 109 7.18 -6.50 6.40
C ASP A 109 6.09 -7.55 6.51
N ASP A 110 6.18 -8.47 7.46
CA ASP A 110 5.21 -9.55 7.58
C ASP A 110 3.87 -9.09 8.15
N GLN A 111 3.77 -7.86 8.58
CA GLN A 111 2.49 -7.28 8.95
C GLN A 111 1.92 -6.48 7.79
N ILE A 112 2.75 -6.04 6.87
CA ILE A 112 2.33 -5.28 5.70
C ILE A 112 1.78 -6.20 4.62
N THR A 113 2.45 -7.32 4.37
CA THR A 113 2.09 -8.17 3.23
C THR A 113 0.68 -8.74 3.30
N PRO A 114 0.14 -9.15 4.47
CA PRO A 114 -1.26 -9.59 4.49
C PRO A 114 -2.24 -8.46 4.19
N LEU A 115 -1.92 -7.23 4.63
CA LEU A 115 -2.78 -6.10 4.34
C LEU A 115 -2.74 -5.73 2.87
N LEU A 116 -1.56 -5.87 2.27
CA LEU A 116 -1.39 -5.63 0.84
C LEU A 116 -2.21 -6.64 0.03
N GLU A 117 -2.23 -7.89 0.48
CA GLU A 117 -3.01 -8.91 -0.19
C GLU A 117 -4.49 -8.59 -0.13
N LEU A 118 -4.99 -8.11 1.01
CA LEU A 118 -6.38 -7.71 1.12
C LEU A 118 -6.70 -6.56 0.17
N SER A 119 -5.77 -5.61 0.04
CA SER A 119 -5.95 -4.50 -0.87
C SER A 119 -6.02 -4.99 -2.31
N TYR A 120 -5.09 -5.86 -2.68
CA TYR A 120 -5.05 -6.43 -4.03
C TYR A 120 -6.35 -7.16 -4.34
N ASP A 121 -6.81 -8.00 -3.41
CA ASP A 121 -8.04 -8.76 -3.62
C ASP A 121 -9.26 -7.86 -3.71
N SER A 122 -9.26 -6.73 -3.00
CA SER A 122 -10.41 -5.85 -2.98
C SER A 122 -10.69 -5.22 -4.33
N VAL A 123 -9.71 -5.16 -5.22
CA VAL A 123 -9.89 -4.59 -6.56
C VAL A 123 -9.88 -5.67 -7.64
N SER A 124 -9.87 -6.93 -7.25
CA SER A 124 -9.94 -8.02 -8.22
C SER A 124 -11.33 -8.03 -8.85
N PRO A 125 -11.43 -8.49 -10.10
CA PRO A 125 -12.74 -8.56 -10.73
C PRO A 125 -13.71 -9.40 -9.92
N LYS A 126 -14.91 -8.87 -9.76
CA LYS A 126 -15.85 -9.55 -8.95
C LYS A 126 -16.64 -10.62 -9.53
N ARG A 127 -16.68 -10.75 -10.80
CA ARG A 127 -17.46 -11.72 -11.35
C ARG A 127 -17.28 -13.05 -10.80
N ARG A 128 -16.12 -13.33 -10.36
CA ARG A 128 -15.87 -14.60 -9.91
C ARG A 128 -16.57 -14.85 -8.67
N LYS A 129 -16.75 -13.91 -7.89
CA LYS A 129 -17.32 -14.19 -6.71
C LYS A 129 -18.72 -14.34 -6.81
N LYS A 130 -19.24 -13.94 -7.76
CA LYS A 130 -20.56 -14.05 -7.82
C LYS A 130 -20.97 -15.25 -8.18
N ARG A 131 -20.45 -15.86 -8.78
CA ARG A 131 -20.87 -16.94 -9.11
C ARG A 131 -20.84 -17.84 -8.23
N SER A 132 -20.66 -17.77 -7.54
CA SER A 132 -20.65 -18.50 -6.66
C SER A 132 -21.52 -18.59 -5.85
N LEU A 133 -22.01 -18.11 -5.86
CA LEU A 133 -22.76 -18.16 -5.17
C LEU A 133 -23.71 -18.40 -5.42
N SER A 134 -23.75 -18.24 -5.99
CA SER A 134 -24.55 -18.42 -6.20
C SER A 134 -24.84 -19.21 -6.28
N ALA A 135 -24.50 -19.44 -6.41
CA ALA A 135 -24.81 -19.92 -6.43
C ALA A 135 -25.06 -20.53 -5.99
N GLU A 136 -24.77 -20.46 -5.71
CA GLU A 136 -25.03 -20.75 -5.24
C GLU A 136 -25.43 -20.96 -4.90
N GLU A 137 -25.41 -20.85 -4.90
CA GLU A 137 -25.97 -20.77 -4.60
C GLU A 137 -26.40 -21.08 -4.48
#